data_9cdca21c4e24f7f2a70d08974e24e162
#
_entry.id   9cdca21c4e24f7f2a70d08974e24e162
#
_cell.length_a   1.000
_cell.length_b   1.000
_cell.length_c   1.000
_cell.angle_alpha   90.00
_cell.angle_beta   90.00
_cell.angle_gamma   90.00
#
_symmetry.space_group_name_H-M   'P 1'
#
loop_
_entity.id
_entity.type
_entity.pdbx_description
1 polymer ?
#
loop_
_entity_poly.entity_id
_entity_poly.type
_entity_poly.pdbx_seq_one_letter_code
_entity_poly.pdbx_strand_id
1 'polypeptide(L)'
;MSSLASVGELGCCRAVSVSYGSGPALVTALSEVDFEVREGERVALFGPSGSGKTTLLHVLGGLVVPARGEVRWRGAPLSTLDSFARGRERARGIAFVFQGTNLLPTFTAYENVAFAAHACNSRAGAGPEGLDPAELLTLVGLETKLDALPGELSGGEAQRVAIARALAQRPALLLCDEPTGHLDSDTGARVLDLIDVLQAEFGFAQVTATHDADVAARAARAVGLADGRVSGEERFS
;
A
#
# COMPACT_ATOMS: atom_id res chain seq x y z
N MET A 1 22.69 0.30 21.16
CA MET A 1 23.14 1.33 20.23
C MET A 1 21.89 1.84 19.53
N SER A 2 21.42 3.03 19.87
CA SER A 2 20.19 3.62 19.30
C SER A 2 20.48 4.01 17.85
N SER A 3 19.88 3.31 16.88
CA SER A 3 19.91 3.72 15.48
C SER A 3 19.13 5.02 15.36
N LEU A 4 19.82 6.12 15.10
CA LEU A 4 19.24 7.39 14.71
C LEU A 4 18.41 7.12 13.44
N ALA A 5 17.07 7.30 13.52
CA ALA A 5 16.25 7.34 12.32
C ALA A 5 16.84 8.43 11.40
N SER A 6 17.13 8.09 10.14
CA SER A 6 17.58 9.09 9.19
C SER A 6 16.46 10.11 8.98
N VAL A 7 16.79 11.39 8.97
CA VAL A 7 15.82 12.47 8.75
C VAL A 7 15.08 12.19 7.44
N GLY A 8 13.75 12.02 7.51
CA GLY A 8 12.90 11.72 6.36
C GLY A 8 12.53 10.24 6.14
N GLU A 9 13.05 9.29 6.95
CA GLU A 9 12.63 7.89 6.88
C GLU A 9 11.19 7.73 7.41
N LEU A 10 10.27 7.31 6.55
CA LEU A 10 8.87 7.09 6.89
C LEU A 10 8.63 5.66 7.37
N GLY A 11 9.17 4.68 6.66
CA GLY A 11 9.09 3.26 6.99
C GLY A 11 10.31 2.48 6.52
N CYS A 12 10.71 1.46 7.27
CA CYS A 12 11.81 0.61 6.84
C CYS A 12 11.68 -0.83 7.32
N CYS A 13 12.33 -1.70 6.56
CA CYS A 13 12.62 -3.10 6.87
C CYS A 13 14.13 -3.25 7.00
N ARG A 14 14.61 -3.92 8.07
CA ARG A 14 16.04 -4.19 8.29
C ARG A 14 16.25 -5.68 8.47
N ALA A 15 17.00 -6.30 7.55
CA ALA A 15 17.32 -7.73 7.50
C ALA A 15 16.08 -8.63 7.68
N VAL A 16 14.94 -8.26 7.09
CA VAL A 16 13.68 -8.99 7.29
C VAL A 16 13.68 -10.30 6.53
N SER A 17 13.24 -11.36 7.20
CA SER A 17 13.03 -12.67 6.60
C SER A 17 11.65 -13.19 6.94
N VAL A 18 10.98 -13.74 5.92
CA VAL A 18 9.61 -14.31 6.01
C VAL A 18 9.59 -15.67 5.34
N SER A 19 9.02 -16.65 6.02
CA SER A 19 8.77 -17.98 5.45
C SER A 19 7.34 -18.41 5.74
N TYR A 20 6.73 -19.12 4.80
CA TYR A 20 5.39 -19.69 4.90
C TYR A 20 5.45 -21.20 4.87
N GLY A 21 4.49 -21.84 5.54
CA GLY A 21 4.45 -23.31 5.65
C GLY A 21 5.33 -23.84 6.76
N SER A 22 5.51 -25.15 6.78
CA SER A 22 6.34 -25.87 7.77
C SER A 22 6.92 -27.16 7.18
N GLY A 23 8.04 -27.62 7.74
CA GLY A 23 8.70 -28.85 7.30
C GLY A 23 9.09 -28.82 5.82
N PRO A 24 8.80 -29.87 5.02
CA PRO A 24 9.14 -29.93 3.61
C PRO A 24 8.44 -28.89 2.72
N ALA A 25 7.34 -28.30 3.19
CA ALA A 25 6.58 -27.26 2.49
C ALA A 25 6.97 -25.84 2.89
N LEU A 26 8.10 -25.65 3.58
CA LEU A 26 8.61 -24.34 3.95
C LEU A 26 9.09 -23.59 2.72
N VAL A 27 8.47 -22.43 2.43
CA VAL A 27 8.86 -21.52 1.35
C VAL A 27 9.36 -20.22 1.96
N THR A 28 10.59 -19.85 1.67
CA THR A 28 11.15 -18.55 2.07
C THR A 28 10.73 -17.50 1.06
N ALA A 29 9.85 -16.60 1.48
CA ALA A 29 9.33 -15.51 0.65
C ALA A 29 10.22 -14.26 0.67
N LEU A 30 10.91 -14.00 1.80
CA LEU A 30 11.91 -12.93 1.95
C LEU A 30 13.10 -13.45 2.73
N SER A 31 14.32 -13.06 2.35
CA SER A 31 15.57 -13.47 2.97
C SER A 31 16.50 -12.26 3.15
N GLU A 32 16.63 -11.79 4.40
CA GLU A 32 17.51 -10.70 4.81
C GLU A 32 17.35 -9.42 3.97
N VAL A 33 16.07 -9.02 3.76
CA VAL A 33 15.75 -7.85 2.94
C VAL A 33 15.88 -6.57 3.76
N ASP A 34 16.67 -5.62 3.23
CA ASP A 34 16.70 -4.22 3.64
C ASP A 34 15.91 -3.39 2.63
N PHE A 35 15.01 -2.56 3.14
CA PHE A 35 14.19 -1.65 2.34
C PHE A 35 13.80 -0.44 3.17
N GLU A 36 13.77 0.73 2.53
CA GLU A 36 13.29 1.95 3.18
C GLU A 36 12.44 2.78 2.21
N VAL A 37 11.54 3.58 2.77
CA VAL A 37 10.75 4.57 2.03
C VAL A 37 10.75 5.87 2.82
N ARG A 38 10.88 7.00 2.11
CA ARG A 38 10.92 8.35 2.67
C ARG A 38 9.59 9.06 2.47
N GLU A 39 9.36 10.14 3.23
CA GLU A 39 8.18 10.98 3.08
C GLU A 39 8.07 11.52 1.64
N GLY A 40 6.87 11.40 1.04
CA GLY A 40 6.58 11.83 -0.33
C GLY A 40 7.27 11.03 -1.43
N GLU A 41 8.08 10.02 -1.10
CA GLU A 41 8.83 9.22 -2.09
C GLU A 41 7.91 8.27 -2.84
N ARG A 42 8.15 8.12 -4.15
CA ARG A 42 7.51 7.12 -5.02
C ARG A 42 8.51 6.01 -5.31
N VAL A 43 8.22 4.79 -4.85
CA VAL A 43 9.09 3.62 -5.03
C VAL A 43 8.33 2.51 -5.74
N ALA A 44 8.93 1.89 -6.74
CA ALA A 44 8.46 0.65 -7.34
C ALA A 44 9.20 -0.55 -6.76
N LEU A 45 8.48 -1.58 -6.37
CA LEU A 45 9.03 -2.92 -6.13
C LEU A 45 8.83 -3.73 -7.42
N PHE A 46 9.91 -3.98 -8.13
CA PHE A 46 9.87 -4.62 -9.44
C PHE A 46 10.45 -6.04 -9.39
N GLY A 47 9.84 -6.95 -10.15
CA GLY A 47 10.33 -8.32 -10.25
C GLY A 47 9.26 -9.31 -10.71
N PRO A 48 9.64 -10.55 -11.05
CA PRO A 48 8.71 -11.57 -11.49
C PRO A 48 7.69 -11.95 -10.42
N SER A 49 6.61 -12.64 -10.84
CA SER A 49 5.65 -13.22 -9.90
C SER A 49 6.37 -14.18 -8.94
N GLY A 50 5.99 -14.16 -7.66
CA GLY A 50 6.63 -15.00 -6.64
C GLY A 50 7.95 -14.45 -6.08
N SER A 51 8.48 -13.31 -6.56
CA SER A 51 9.74 -12.74 -6.07
C SER A 51 9.70 -12.18 -4.64
N GLY A 52 8.52 -12.06 -4.01
CA GLY A 52 8.36 -11.57 -2.64
C GLY A 52 7.80 -10.15 -2.52
N LYS A 53 7.43 -9.46 -3.61
CA LYS A 53 6.92 -8.07 -3.62
C LYS A 53 5.72 -7.87 -2.69
N THR A 54 4.66 -8.66 -2.87
CA THR A 54 3.46 -8.64 -2.02
C THR A 54 3.82 -8.88 -0.55
N THR A 55 4.71 -9.84 -0.28
CA THR A 55 5.16 -10.13 1.08
C THR A 55 5.89 -8.93 1.69
N LEU A 56 6.77 -8.26 0.92
CA LEU A 56 7.48 -7.07 1.39
C LEU A 56 6.52 -5.91 1.67
N LEU A 57 5.52 -5.67 0.80
CA LEU A 57 4.46 -4.68 1.07
C LEU A 57 3.71 -5.00 2.36
N HIS A 58 3.32 -6.27 2.57
CA HIS A 58 2.59 -6.69 3.75
C HIS A 58 3.45 -6.57 5.03
N VAL A 59 4.74 -6.84 4.95
CA VAL A 59 5.69 -6.67 6.06
C VAL A 59 5.87 -5.20 6.38
N LEU A 60 6.15 -4.35 5.38
CA LEU A 60 6.32 -2.90 5.54
C LEU A 60 5.06 -2.26 6.15
N GLY A 61 3.89 -2.67 5.69
CA GLY A 61 2.61 -2.20 6.22
C GLY A 61 2.15 -2.89 7.51
N GLY A 62 2.95 -3.79 8.10
CA GLY A 62 2.65 -4.44 9.36
C GLY A 62 1.46 -5.42 9.32
N LEU A 63 1.10 -5.94 8.14
CA LEU A 63 0.13 -7.04 8.00
C LEU A 63 0.77 -8.39 8.32
N VAL A 64 2.04 -8.55 7.94
CA VAL A 64 2.85 -9.75 8.20
C VAL A 64 3.97 -9.38 9.17
N VAL A 65 4.18 -10.21 10.19
CA VAL A 65 5.33 -10.10 11.10
C VAL A 65 6.46 -10.95 10.55
N PRO A 66 7.65 -10.39 10.32
CA PRO A 66 8.78 -11.17 9.85
C PRO A 66 9.27 -12.15 10.94
N ALA A 67 9.78 -13.30 10.53
CA ALA A 67 10.38 -14.27 11.45
C ALA A 67 11.73 -13.79 12.01
N ARG A 68 12.42 -12.92 11.24
CA ARG A 68 13.68 -12.26 11.63
C ARG A 68 13.71 -10.85 11.07
N GLY A 69 14.55 -10.01 11.67
CA GLY A 69 14.70 -8.62 11.29
C GLY A 69 13.70 -7.69 11.98
N GLU A 70 13.71 -6.45 11.59
CA GLU A 70 12.90 -5.40 12.20
C GLU A 70 12.14 -4.59 11.15
N VAL A 71 10.91 -4.21 11.49
CA VAL A 71 10.10 -3.27 10.70
C VAL A 71 9.80 -2.06 11.55
N ARG A 72 10.04 -0.87 11.00
CA ARG A 72 9.74 0.40 11.67
C ARG A 72 8.80 1.26 10.82
N TRP A 73 7.94 1.97 11.51
CA TRP A 73 7.04 2.99 10.97
C TRP A 73 7.20 4.27 11.78
N ARG A 74 7.62 5.36 11.14
CA ARG A 74 7.94 6.64 11.80
C ARG A 74 8.82 6.46 13.05
N GLY A 75 9.83 5.60 12.93
CA GLY A 75 10.73 5.25 14.00
C GLY A 75 10.19 4.27 15.05
N ALA A 76 8.88 4.01 15.10
CA ALA A 76 8.29 3.04 16.01
C ALA A 76 8.42 1.59 15.46
N PRO A 77 8.84 0.61 16.29
CA PRO A 77 8.99 -0.78 15.84
C PRO A 77 7.62 -1.44 15.69
N LEU A 78 7.22 -1.78 14.45
CA LEU A 78 5.98 -2.52 14.18
C LEU A 78 6.09 -4.01 14.48
N SER A 79 7.25 -4.61 14.27
CA SER A 79 7.45 -6.06 14.36
C SER A 79 7.32 -6.60 15.79
N THR A 80 7.52 -5.77 16.81
CA THR A 80 7.43 -6.15 18.23
C THR A 80 6.07 -5.90 18.86
N LEU A 81 5.16 -5.22 18.16
CA LEU A 81 3.82 -4.92 18.65
C LEU A 81 2.91 -6.15 18.53
N ASP A 82 1.97 -6.28 19.46
CA ASP A 82 0.85 -7.19 19.29
C ASP A 82 -0.06 -6.79 18.12
N SER A 83 -1.00 -7.64 17.73
CA SER A 83 -1.85 -7.42 16.57
C SER A 83 -2.73 -6.16 16.68
N PHE A 84 -3.21 -5.86 17.89
CA PHE A 84 -4.06 -4.69 18.14
C PHE A 84 -3.26 -3.39 18.09
N ALA A 85 -2.12 -3.31 18.79
CA ALA A 85 -1.23 -2.15 18.78
C ALA A 85 -0.70 -1.88 17.36
N ARG A 86 -0.30 -2.93 16.62
CA ARG A 86 0.13 -2.82 15.24
C ARG A 86 -1.00 -2.32 14.32
N GLY A 87 -2.25 -2.77 14.53
CA GLY A 87 -3.42 -2.24 13.82
C GLY A 87 -3.66 -0.76 14.08
N ARG A 88 -3.44 -0.29 15.31
CA ARG A 88 -3.52 1.14 15.66
C ARG A 88 -2.42 1.96 14.98
N GLU A 89 -1.19 1.46 14.93
CA GLU A 89 -0.09 2.16 14.25
C GLU A 89 -0.33 2.26 12.74
N ARG A 90 -0.83 1.19 12.09
CA ARG A 90 -1.23 1.27 10.67
C ARG A 90 -2.29 2.35 10.43
N ALA A 91 -3.32 2.39 11.26
CA ALA A 91 -4.41 3.37 11.14
C ALA A 91 -3.94 4.83 11.23
N ARG A 92 -2.69 5.08 11.65
CA ARG A 92 -2.08 6.41 11.72
C ARG A 92 -1.44 6.87 10.40
N GLY A 93 -1.72 6.18 9.30
CA GLY A 93 -1.31 6.67 7.99
C GLY A 93 -0.73 5.64 7.04
N ILE A 94 -1.00 4.35 7.22
CA ILE A 94 -0.68 3.33 6.21
C ILE A 94 -1.98 2.84 5.60
N ALA A 95 -2.13 2.98 4.27
CA ALA A 95 -3.26 2.44 3.54
C ALA A 95 -2.80 1.50 2.41
N PHE A 96 -3.71 0.63 1.98
CA PHE A 96 -3.46 -0.35 0.94
C PHE A 96 -4.44 -0.23 -0.21
N VAL A 97 -3.91 -0.41 -1.43
CA VAL A 97 -4.66 -0.74 -2.64
C VAL A 97 -4.17 -2.13 -3.08
N PHE A 98 -5.03 -3.12 -2.98
CA PHE A 98 -4.70 -4.51 -3.29
C PHE A 98 -4.91 -4.82 -4.79
N GLN A 99 -4.32 -5.89 -5.27
CA GLN A 99 -4.49 -6.41 -6.63
C GLN A 99 -5.98 -6.69 -6.94
N GLY A 100 -6.71 -7.32 -6.01
CA GLY A 100 -8.16 -7.32 -6.03
C GLY A 100 -8.68 -6.09 -5.28
N THR A 101 -9.79 -5.52 -5.69
CA THR A 101 -10.34 -4.32 -5.06
C THR A 101 -10.70 -4.54 -3.58
N ASN A 102 -10.99 -5.78 -3.20
CA ASN A 102 -11.39 -6.19 -1.83
C ASN A 102 -12.49 -5.28 -1.25
N LEU A 103 -13.43 -4.85 -2.09
CA LEU A 103 -14.60 -4.12 -1.64
C LEU A 103 -15.53 -5.05 -0.87
N LEU A 104 -16.19 -4.50 0.13
CA LEU A 104 -17.24 -5.21 0.86
C LEU A 104 -18.45 -5.38 -0.07
N PRO A 105 -18.84 -6.59 -0.45
CA PRO A 105 -19.77 -6.82 -1.56
C PRO A 105 -21.21 -6.37 -1.30
N THR A 106 -21.55 -6.21 -0.02
CA THR A 106 -22.88 -5.76 0.43
C THR A 106 -22.95 -4.27 0.74
N PHE A 107 -21.84 -3.55 0.61
CA PHE A 107 -21.73 -2.11 0.83
C PHE A 107 -21.68 -1.40 -0.52
N THR A 108 -22.36 -0.27 -0.61
CA THR A 108 -22.26 0.64 -1.76
C THR A 108 -20.84 1.21 -1.89
N ALA A 109 -20.54 1.90 -2.98
CA ALA A 109 -19.28 2.62 -3.14
C ALA A 109 -19.08 3.62 -1.98
N TYR A 110 -20.11 4.41 -1.66
CA TYR A 110 -20.08 5.34 -0.53
C TYR A 110 -19.80 4.62 0.80
N GLU A 111 -20.52 3.55 1.11
CA GLU A 111 -20.37 2.81 2.35
C GLU A 111 -18.98 2.15 2.49
N ASN A 112 -18.39 1.66 1.40
CA ASN A 112 -17.02 1.13 1.39
C ASN A 112 -16.00 2.20 1.81
N VAL A 113 -16.16 3.43 1.33
CA VAL A 113 -15.27 4.56 1.67
C VAL A 113 -15.55 5.06 3.08
N ALA A 114 -16.82 5.23 3.45
CA ALA A 114 -17.25 5.69 4.77
C ALA A 114 -16.81 4.73 5.89
N PHE A 115 -16.88 3.43 5.66
CA PHE A 115 -16.41 2.43 6.61
C PHE A 115 -14.92 2.58 6.93
N ALA A 116 -14.08 2.82 5.91
CA ALA A 116 -12.66 3.02 6.09
C ALA A 116 -12.34 4.32 6.85
N ALA A 117 -13.03 5.41 6.51
CA ALA A 117 -12.92 6.68 7.22
C ALA A 117 -13.26 6.54 8.70
N HIS A 118 -14.37 5.87 9.02
CA HIS A 118 -14.81 5.63 10.38
C HIS A 118 -13.85 4.74 11.17
N ALA A 119 -13.38 3.65 10.57
CA ALA A 119 -12.45 2.72 11.21
C ALA A 119 -11.10 3.38 11.54
N CYS A 120 -10.64 4.31 10.70
CA CYS A 120 -9.42 5.08 10.93
C CYS A 120 -9.61 6.09 12.08
N ASN A 121 -10.68 6.88 12.05
CA ASN A 121 -10.97 7.89 13.08
C ASN A 121 -11.13 7.26 14.48
N SER A 122 -11.77 6.11 14.57
CA SER A 122 -11.95 5.37 15.82
C SER A 122 -10.64 4.87 16.42
N ARG A 123 -9.62 4.61 15.61
CA ARG A 123 -8.36 4.01 16.05
C ARG A 123 -7.23 5.01 16.22
N ALA A 124 -7.23 6.08 15.43
CA ALA A 124 -6.15 7.08 15.42
C ALA A 124 -6.32 8.20 16.46
N GLY A 125 -7.51 8.30 17.09
CA GLY A 125 -7.90 9.46 17.90
C GLY A 125 -8.44 10.59 17.02
N ALA A 126 -9.16 11.55 17.63
CA ALA A 126 -9.76 12.67 16.91
C ALA A 126 -8.69 13.53 16.23
N GLY A 127 -8.50 13.30 14.93
CA GLY A 127 -7.75 14.19 14.04
C GLY A 127 -8.71 15.16 13.35
N PRO A 128 -8.21 16.18 12.62
CA PRO A 128 -9.05 17.10 11.85
C PRO A 128 -9.98 16.34 10.92
N GLU A 129 -11.17 16.88 10.70
CA GLU A 129 -12.21 16.30 9.83
C GLU A 129 -11.64 15.92 8.47
N GLY A 130 -11.86 14.67 8.03
CA GLY A 130 -11.46 14.18 6.72
C GLY A 130 -12.42 14.65 5.64
N LEU A 131 -12.03 14.43 4.39
CA LEU A 131 -12.94 14.63 3.26
C LEU A 131 -14.15 13.70 3.42
N ASP A 132 -15.32 14.20 3.05
CA ASP A 132 -16.54 13.38 2.99
C ASP A 132 -16.33 12.23 1.99
N PRO A 133 -16.85 11.02 2.27
CA PRO A 133 -16.78 9.90 1.34
C PRO A 133 -17.30 10.24 -0.07
N ALA A 134 -18.32 11.10 -0.18
CA ALA A 134 -18.83 11.54 -1.48
C ALA A 134 -17.85 12.47 -2.21
N GLU A 135 -17.13 13.33 -1.49
CA GLU A 135 -16.05 14.15 -2.05
C GLU A 135 -14.89 13.28 -2.55
N LEU A 136 -14.48 12.26 -1.79
CA LEU A 136 -13.46 11.30 -2.21
C LEU A 136 -13.87 10.52 -3.45
N LEU A 137 -15.14 10.12 -3.56
CA LEU A 137 -15.65 9.47 -4.77
C LEU A 137 -15.72 10.42 -5.96
N THR A 138 -16.01 11.68 -5.74
CA THR A 138 -15.97 12.74 -6.77
C THR A 138 -14.52 12.94 -7.26
N LEU A 139 -13.53 12.99 -6.37
CA LEU A 139 -12.11 13.10 -6.73
C LEU A 139 -11.63 11.97 -7.66
N VAL A 140 -12.20 10.78 -7.51
CA VAL A 140 -11.88 9.65 -8.38
C VAL A 140 -12.83 9.50 -9.58
N GLY A 141 -13.71 10.49 -9.83
CA GLY A 141 -14.64 10.53 -10.97
C GLY A 141 -15.78 9.54 -10.86
N LEU A 142 -16.36 9.38 -9.64
CA LEU A 142 -17.45 8.46 -9.35
C LEU A 142 -18.64 9.13 -8.64
N GLU A 143 -18.84 10.43 -8.88
CA GLU A 143 -19.92 11.23 -8.29
C GLU A 143 -21.31 10.69 -8.59
N THR A 144 -21.50 9.94 -9.69
CA THR A 144 -22.77 9.34 -10.10
C THR A 144 -22.93 7.89 -9.64
N LYS A 145 -21.94 7.33 -8.92
CA LYS A 145 -21.85 5.90 -8.53
C LYS A 145 -21.88 5.68 -7.01
N LEU A 146 -22.28 6.67 -6.23
CA LEU A 146 -22.26 6.62 -4.77
C LEU A 146 -23.02 5.40 -4.21
N ASP A 147 -24.18 5.11 -4.76
CA ASP A 147 -25.08 4.04 -4.32
C ASP A 147 -24.85 2.70 -5.04
N ALA A 148 -23.89 2.64 -5.99
CA ALA A 148 -23.62 1.42 -6.73
C ALA A 148 -22.95 0.36 -5.84
N LEU A 149 -23.42 -0.88 -5.93
CA LEU A 149 -22.79 -2.04 -5.30
C LEU A 149 -21.55 -2.47 -6.13
N PRO A 150 -20.56 -3.16 -5.53
CA PRO A 150 -19.37 -3.62 -6.23
C PRO A 150 -19.64 -4.43 -7.50
N GLY A 151 -20.74 -5.23 -7.51
CA GLY A 151 -21.16 -6.01 -8.68
C GLY A 151 -21.75 -5.18 -9.84
N GLU A 152 -22.04 -3.90 -9.62
CA GLU A 152 -22.59 -2.96 -10.60
C GLU A 152 -21.50 -2.02 -11.18
N LEU A 153 -20.27 -2.16 -10.68
CA LEU A 153 -19.12 -1.37 -11.08
C LEU A 153 -18.28 -2.14 -12.12
N SER A 154 -17.77 -1.43 -13.12
CA SER A 154 -16.68 -1.97 -13.95
C SER A 154 -15.41 -2.19 -13.11
N GLY A 155 -14.46 -2.99 -13.60
CA GLY A 155 -13.20 -3.25 -12.91
C GLY A 155 -12.44 -1.96 -12.57
N GLY A 156 -12.39 -1.01 -13.51
CA GLY A 156 -11.75 0.29 -13.28
C GLY A 156 -12.51 1.19 -12.30
N GLU A 157 -13.86 1.15 -12.30
CA GLU A 157 -14.67 1.87 -11.31
C GLU A 157 -14.47 1.28 -9.90
N ALA A 158 -14.50 -0.04 -9.78
CA ALA A 158 -14.24 -0.72 -8.50
C ALA A 158 -12.83 -0.42 -7.97
N GLN A 159 -11.83 -0.34 -8.85
CA GLN A 159 -10.46 0.04 -8.46
C GLN A 159 -10.40 1.50 -7.99
N ARG A 160 -11.12 2.43 -8.63
CA ARG A 160 -11.21 3.81 -8.17
C ARG A 160 -11.91 3.94 -6.82
N VAL A 161 -12.95 3.13 -6.54
CA VAL A 161 -13.53 3.04 -5.19
C VAL A 161 -12.51 2.55 -4.17
N ALA A 162 -11.68 1.54 -4.51
CA ALA A 162 -10.63 1.05 -3.62
C ALA A 162 -9.56 2.12 -3.33
N ILE A 163 -9.23 2.97 -4.31
CA ILE A 163 -8.33 4.13 -4.13
C ILE A 163 -8.98 5.17 -3.21
N ALA A 164 -10.25 5.56 -3.45
CA ALA A 164 -10.98 6.49 -2.59
C ALA A 164 -11.06 5.97 -1.14
N ARG A 165 -11.29 4.67 -0.96
CA ARG A 165 -11.27 4.01 0.35
C ARG A 165 -9.91 4.08 1.02
N ALA A 166 -8.82 3.97 0.28
CA ALA A 166 -7.47 4.13 0.81
C ALA A 166 -7.20 5.59 1.22
N LEU A 167 -7.61 6.57 0.41
CA LEU A 167 -7.47 8.00 0.73
C LEU A 167 -8.29 8.41 1.96
N ALA A 168 -9.45 7.79 2.19
CA ALA A 168 -10.28 8.03 3.39
C ALA A 168 -9.51 7.77 4.70
N GLN A 169 -8.44 6.98 4.65
CA GLN A 169 -7.56 6.72 5.79
C GLN A 169 -6.46 7.77 5.96
N ARG A 170 -6.41 8.80 5.09
CA ARG A 170 -5.38 9.87 5.11
C ARG A 170 -3.96 9.30 5.15
N PRO A 171 -3.57 8.52 4.15
CA PRO A 171 -2.29 7.84 4.20
C PRO A 171 -1.13 8.83 4.14
N ALA A 172 -0.12 8.60 4.99
CA ALA A 172 1.22 9.10 4.75
C ALA A 172 2.01 8.12 3.86
N LEU A 173 1.59 6.84 3.84
CA LEU A 173 2.14 5.79 2.99
C LEU A 173 1.01 5.00 2.33
N LEU A 174 0.97 5.01 1.00
CA LEU A 174 0.08 4.19 0.19
C LEU A 174 0.86 2.99 -0.36
N LEU A 175 0.41 1.79 -0.03
CA LEU A 175 0.96 0.54 -0.50
C LEU A 175 0.06 -0.06 -1.58
N CYS A 176 0.56 -0.13 -2.81
CA CYS A 176 -0.18 -0.61 -3.98
C CYS A 176 0.39 -1.96 -4.42
N ASP A 177 -0.42 -3.02 -4.34
CA ASP A 177 -0.04 -4.36 -4.82
C ASP A 177 -0.68 -4.62 -6.16
N GLU A 178 0.08 -4.52 -7.25
CA GLU A 178 -0.36 -4.69 -8.64
C GLU A 178 -1.70 -3.98 -8.93
N PRO A 179 -1.81 -2.64 -8.74
CA PRO A 179 -3.09 -1.93 -8.71
C PRO A 179 -3.86 -1.96 -10.04
N THR A 180 -3.24 -2.41 -11.12
CA THR A 180 -3.82 -2.50 -12.47
C THR A 180 -3.76 -3.89 -13.07
N GLY A 181 -3.29 -4.90 -12.34
CA GLY A 181 -2.98 -6.24 -12.86
C GLY A 181 -4.16 -7.03 -13.42
N HIS A 182 -5.40 -6.57 -13.24
CA HIS A 182 -6.61 -7.21 -13.78
C HIS A 182 -7.43 -6.28 -14.69
N LEU A 183 -6.86 -5.13 -15.07
CA LEU A 183 -7.49 -4.15 -15.95
C LEU A 183 -6.88 -4.23 -17.36
N ASP A 184 -7.65 -3.81 -18.35
CA ASP A 184 -7.10 -3.55 -19.67
C ASP A 184 -6.11 -2.38 -19.64
N SER A 185 -5.22 -2.29 -20.62
CA SER A 185 -4.12 -1.33 -20.65
C SER A 185 -4.58 0.12 -20.54
N ASP A 186 -5.68 0.50 -21.23
CA ASP A 186 -6.17 1.87 -21.25
C ASP A 186 -6.81 2.25 -19.91
N THR A 187 -7.55 1.34 -19.31
CA THR A 187 -8.15 1.54 -17.97
C THR A 187 -7.06 1.54 -16.91
N GLY A 188 -6.08 0.65 -17.02
CA GLY A 188 -4.91 0.60 -16.14
C GLY A 188 -4.12 1.90 -16.15
N ALA A 189 -3.82 2.43 -17.34
CA ALA A 189 -3.10 3.71 -17.49
C ALA A 189 -3.86 4.86 -16.77
N ARG A 190 -5.18 4.97 -16.98
CA ARG A 190 -6.01 6.00 -16.31
C ARG A 190 -6.01 5.86 -14.79
N VAL A 191 -6.00 4.64 -14.26
CA VAL A 191 -5.93 4.40 -12.81
C VAL A 191 -4.56 4.82 -12.26
N LEU A 192 -3.47 4.53 -12.98
CA LEU A 192 -2.13 4.98 -12.57
C LEU A 192 -2.00 6.50 -12.63
N ASP A 193 -2.49 7.14 -13.69
CA ASP A 193 -2.50 8.60 -13.82
C ASP A 193 -3.27 9.26 -12.67
N LEU A 194 -4.41 8.68 -12.28
CA LEU A 194 -5.17 9.13 -11.12
C LEU A 194 -4.36 9.02 -9.83
N ILE A 195 -3.68 7.90 -9.57
CA ILE A 195 -2.84 7.74 -8.37
C ILE A 195 -1.71 8.76 -8.38
N ASP A 196 -1.08 9.02 -9.53
CA ASP A 196 0.00 10.01 -9.67
C ASP A 196 -0.48 11.44 -9.36
N VAL A 197 -1.66 11.82 -9.85
CA VAL A 197 -2.29 13.12 -9.54
C VAL A 197 -2.59 13.25 -8.05
N LEU A 198 -3.20 12.22 -7.46
CA LEU A 198 -3.54 12.22 -6.03
C LEU A 198 -2.28 12.24 -5.15
N GLN A 199 -1.23 11.55 -5.55
CA GLN A 199 0.05 11.58 -4.84
C GLN A 199 0.69 12.98 -4.88
N ALA A 200 0.64 13.65 -6.02
CA ALA A 200 1.16 15.02 -6.16
C ALA A 200 0.34 16.03 -5.33
N GLU A 201 -0.97 15.84 -5.21
CA GLU A 201 -1.86 16.72 -4.47
C GLU A 201 -1.76 16.52 -2.96
N PHE A 202 -1.77 15.27 -2.49
CA PHE A 202 -1.80 14.93 -1.06
C PHE A 202 -0.42 14.67 -0.44
N GLY A 203 0.62 14.50 -1.26
CA GLY A 203 2.01 14.37 -0.81
C GLY A 203 2.35 13.08 -0.05
N PHE A 204 1.52 12.03 -0.13
CA PHE A 204 1.83 10.76 0.52
C PHE A 204 2.99 10.04 -0.17
N ALA A 205 3.75 9.24 0.60
CA ALA A 205 4.70 8.31 0.02
C ALA A 205 3.95 7.13 -0.62
N GLN A 206 4.49 6.57 -1.70
CA GLN A 206 3.89 5.46 -2.44
C GLN A 206 4.90 4.33 -2.65
N VAL A 207 4.49 3.10 -2.37
CA VAL A 207 5.25 1.91 -2.76
C VAL A 207 4.34 1.01 -3.61
N THR A 208 4.71 0.82 -4.87
CA THR A 208 3.93 0.02 -5.83
C THR A 208 4.67 -1.25 -6.20
N ALA A 209 4.11 -2.41 -5.88
CA ALA A 209 4.58 -3.69 -6.40
C ALA A 209 4.05 -3.89 -7.81
N THR A 210 4.94 -4.24 -8.73
CA THR A 210 4.59 -4.49 -10.13
C THR A 210 5.59 -5.44 -10.78
N HIS A 211 5.17 -6.11 -11.84
CA HIS A 211 6.03 -6.82 -12.77
C HIS A 211 6.13 -6.09 -14.13
N ASP A 212 5.44 -4.95 -14.27
CA ASP A 212 5.41 -4.13 -15.47
C ASP A 212 6.48 -3.01 -15.36
N ALA A 213 7.38 -2.96 -16.34
CA ALA A 213 8.47 -2.00 -16.40
C ALA A 213 7.97 -0.55 -16.60
N ASP A 214 6.87 -0.36 -17.35
CA ASP A 214 6.29 0.95 -17.60
C ASP A 214 5.68 1.53 -16.32
N VAL A 215 5.07 0.68 -15.50
CA VAL A 215 4.57 1.05 -14.17
C VAL A 215 5.74 1.39 -13.23
N ALA A 216 6.82 0.59 -13.27
CA ALA A 216 8.00 0.83 -12.45
C ALA A 216 8.70 2.14 -12.80
N ALA A 217 8.77 2.50 -14.10
CA ALA A 217 9.39 3.72 -14.57
C ALA A 217 8.65 5.02 -14.14
N ARG A 218 7.40 4.92 -13.66
CA ARG A 218 6.66 6.06 -13.08
C ARG A 218 7.15 6.47 -11.68
N ALA A 219 7.88 5.58 -10.98
CA ALA A 219 8.42 5.87 -9.67
C ALA A 219 9.73 6.68 -9.76
N ALA A 220 10.09 7.37 -8.69
CA ALA A 220 11.40 8.02 -8.60
C ALA A 220 12.54 7.01 -8.44
N ARG A 221 12.20 5.81 -7.92
CA ARG A 221 13.16 4.73 -7.65
C ARG A 221 12.47 3.38 -7.83
N ALA A 222 13.17 2.43 -8.47
CA ALA A 222 12.75 1.04 -8.51
C ALA A 222 13.73 0.16 -7.73
N VAL A 223 13.18 -0.74 -6.92
CA VAL A 223 13.91 -1.76 -6.18
C VAL A 223 13.56 -3.12 -6.76
N GLY A 224 14.54 -3.77 -7.36
CA GLY A 224 14.39 -5.11 -7.92
C GLY A 224 14.33 -6.17 -6.83
N LEU A 225 13.37 -7.10 -6.94
CA LEU A 225 13.30 -8.30 -6.12
C LEU A 225 13.40 -9.56 -6.99
N ALA A 226 14.24 -10.49 -6.56
CA ALA A 226 14.37 -11.83 -7.13
C ALA A 226 14.60 -12.84 -6.00
N ASP A 227 13.89 -13.95 -6.01
CA ASP A 227 14.02 -15.05 -5.04
C ASP A 227 14.01 -14.58 -3.57
N GLY A 228 13.15 -13.63 -3.26
CA GLY A 228 13.00 -13.07 -1.91
C GLY A 228 14.15 -12.17 -1.44
N ARG A 229 15.00 -11.69 -2.34
CA ARG A 229 16.13 -10.80 -2.07
C ARG A 229 16.08 -9.55 -2.92
N VAL A 230 16.65 -8.46 -2.43
CA VAL A 230 16.88 -7.27 -3.27
C VAL A 230 18.00 -7.61 -4.28
N SER A 231 17.69 -7.47 -5.56
CA SER A 231 18.60 -7.76 -6.68
C SER A 231 19.29 -6.51 -7.22
N GLY A 232 18.77 -5.32 -6.94
CA GLY A 232 19.34 -4.06 -7.38
C GLY A 232 18.40 -2.89 -7.10
N GLU A 233 18.89 -1.69 -7.30
CA GLU A 233 18.13 -0.45 -7.18
C GLU A 233 18.47 0.45 -8.37
N GLU A 234 17.44 1.04 -8.98
CA GLU A 234 17.57 2.00 -10.08
C GLU A 234 16.79 3.28 -9.71
N ARG A 235 17.36 4.44 -10.03
CA ARG A 235 16.72 5.75 -9.84
C ARG A 235 16.40 6.37 -11.17
N PHE A 236 15.19 6.88 -11.28
CA PHE A 236 14.73 7.61 -12.44
C PHE A 236 14.74 9.12 -12.11
N SER A 237 15.30 9.90 -13.02
CA SER A 237 15.46 11.36 -12.89
C SER A 237 14.34 12.11 -13.62
#